data_606a14e91f607647f29b1bcfb0eaa8ef
#
_entry.id   606a14e91f607647f29b1bcfb0eaa8ef
#
_cell.length_a   1.000
_cell.length_b   1.000
_cell.length_c   1.000
_cell.angle_alpha   90.00
_cell.angle_beta   90.00
_cell.angle_gamma   90.00
#
_symmetry.space_group_name_H-M   'P 1'
#
loop_
_entity.id
_entity.type
_entity.pdbx_description
1 polymer ?
#
loop_
_entity_poly.entity_id
_entity_poly.type
_entity_poly.pdbx_seq_one_letter_code
_entity_poly.pdbx_strand_id
1 'polypeptide(L)'
;LNAIGLQGPGIDKFIHHSDYLPWLRQADTAVFVNIWGRNVDDYVEVARRLDEEREGIAALEVNISCPNIKEGGIAFGTNLEMADRVVRAVREATTLPLITKLSPNVTRVGEFAQCVVEAGSDMISLINTIPAMAIDIETRKPRIANVTGGLSGPAIKPIAIRMVHEARQAVDVPII
;
A
#
# COMPACT_ATOMS: atom_id res chain seq x y z
N LEU A 1 9.75 -15.70 -0.88
CA LEU A 1 10.49 -14.68 -1.61
C LEU A 1 9.89 -14.50 -3.00
N ASN A 2 9.56 -13.27 -3.41
CA ASN A 2 8.98 -12.97 -4.72
C ASN A 2 9.44 -11.59 -5.24
N ALA A 3 9.29 -11.39 -6.55
CA ALA A 3 9.54 -10.14 -7.24
C ALA A 3 8.45 -9.90 -8.32
N ILE A 4 7.19 -10.09 -7.93
CA ILE A 4 6.04 -10.03 -8.86
C ILE A 4 5.73 -8.58 -9.26
N GLY A 5 5.86 -7.62 -8.35
CA GLY A 5 5.51 -6.22 -8.59
C GLY A 5 4.01 -5.95 -8.44
N LEU A 6 3.61 -4.76 -8.88
CA LEU A 6 2.22 -4.32 -8.87
C LEU A 6 1.59 -4.55 -10.24
N GLN A 7 0.71 -5.53 -10.32
CA GLN A 7 -0.04 -5.86 -11.52
C GLN A 7 -1.49 -5.42 -11.33
N GLY A 8 -1.96 -4.57 -12.20
CA GLY A 8 -3.34 -4.09 -12.17
C GLY A 8 -3.89 -3.90 -13.58
N PRO A 9 -5.23 -3.94 -13.76
CA PRO A 9 -5.85 -3.77 -15.06
C PRO A 9 -5.79 -2.32 -15.59
N GLY A 10 -5.40 -1.37 -14.73
CA GLY A 10 -5.60 0.06 -14.95
C GLY A 10 -7.00 0.50 -14.54
N ILE A 11 -7.15 1.81 -14.23
CA ILE A 11 -8.38 2.35 -13.65
C ILE A 11 -9.58 2.23 -14.59
N ASP A 12 -9.41 2.47 -15.89
CA ASP A 12 -10.50 2.38 -16.86
C ASP A 12 -11.09 0.96 -16.92
N LYS A 13 -10.21 -0.03 -17.03
CA LYS A 13 -10.65 -1.43 -17.07
C LYS A 13 -11.22 -1.88 -15.72
N PHE A 14 -10.65 -1.42 -14.60
CA PHE A 14 -11.18 -1.75 -13.27
C PHE A 14 -12.61 -1.24 -13.08
N ILE A 15 -12.91 -0.02 -13.53
CA ILE A 15 -14.23 0.58 -13.39
C ILE A 15 -15.27 -0.06 -14.31
N HIS A 16 -14.91 -0.32 -15.58
CA HIS A 16 -15.89 -0.60 -16.61
C HIS A 16 -16.00 -2.08 -17.02
N HIS A 17 -14.97 -2.90 -16.78
CA HIS A 17 -15.01 -4.30 -17.20
C HIS A 17 -15.80 -5.16 -16.21
N SER A 18 -16.64 -6.04 -16.73
CA SER A 18 -17.57 -6.88 -15.96
C SER A 18 -16.95 -7.70 -14.83
N ASP A 19 -15.68 -8.08 -14.97
CA ASP A 19 -14.97 -8.97 -14.02
C ASP A 19 -14.35 -8.24 -12.84
N TYR A 20 -14.46 -6.90 -12.77
CA TYR A 20 -13.85 -6.08 -11.71
C TYR A 20 -14.92 -5.34 -10.89
N LEU A 21 -14.94 -4.01 -10.86
CA LEU A 21 -15.85 -3.25 -10.01
C LEU A 21 -17.33 -3.60 -10.21
N PRO A 22 -17.85 -3.77 -11.46
CA PRO A 22 -19.24 -4.20 -11.66
C PRO A 22 -19.57 -5.55 -11.03
N TRP A 23 -18.62 -6.49 -11.00
CA TRP A 23 -18.79 -7.78 -10.32
C TRP A 23 -18.67 -7.62 -8.79
N LEU A 24 -17.71 -6.83 -8.32
CA LEU A 24 -17.50 -6.57 -6.89
C LEU A 24 -18.70 -5.89 -6.24
N ARG A 25 -19.42 -5.04 -6.96
CA ARG A 25 -20.68 -4.40 -6.51
C ARG A 25 -21.77 -5.40 -6.14
N GLN A 26 -21.72 -6.61 -6.67
CA GLN A 26 -22.69 -7.68 -6.41
C GLN A 26 -22.24 -8.61 -5.25
N ALA A 27 -21.01 -8.44 -4.77
CA ALA A 27 -20.45 -9.26 -3.71
C ALA A 27 -21.00 -8.83 -2.34
N ASP A 28 -21.43 -9.79 -1.52
CA ASP A 28 -21.85 -9.56 -0.13
C ASP A 28 -20.61 -9.46 0.79
N THR A 29 -19.78 -8.45 0.54
CA THR A 29 -18.57 -8.19 1.31
C THR A 29 -18.14 -6.72 1.18
N ALA A 30 -17.36 -6.23 2.15
CA ALA A 30 -16.74 -4.92 2.05
C ALA A 30 -15.55 -4.96 1.07
N VAL A 31 -15.57 -4.07 0.08
CA VAL A 31 -14.52 -3.98 -0.94
C VAL A 31 -13.58 -2.81 -0.63
N PHE A 32 -12.33 -3.11 -0.36
CA PHE A 32 -11.25 -2.12 -0.26
C PHE A 32 -10.44 -2.14 -1.55
N VAL A 33 -10.35 -0.98 -2.21
CA VAL A 33 -9.60 -0.85 -3.47
C VAL A 33 -8.19 -0.38 -3.17
N ASN A 34 -7.19 -1.26 -3.41
CA ASN A 34 -5.77 -0.89 -3.26
C ASN A 34 -5.33 -0.07 -4.47
N ILE A 35 -4.92 1.17 -4.21
CA ILE A 35 -4.48 2.12 -5.22
C ILE A 35 -2.98 2.43 -5.10
N TRP A 36 -2.36 2.68 -6.24
CA TRP A 36 -0.98 3.11 -6.31
C TRP A 36 -0.75 4.04 -7.51
N GLY A 37 0.29 4.87 -7.46
CA GLY A 37 0.70 5.78 -8.51
C GLY A 37 2.21 5.86 -8.63
N ARG A 38 2.71 6.34 -9.75
CA ARG A 38 4.14 6.61 -9.99
C ARG A 38 4.59 7.96 -9.42
N ASN A 39 3.65 8.86 -9.28
CA ASN A 39 3.78 10.20 -8.72
C ASN A 39 2.50 10.54 -7.95
N VAL A 40 2.45 11.68 -7.28
CA VAL A 40 1.28 12.10 -6.50
C VAL A 40 0.04 12.26 -7.38
N ASP A 41 0.19 12.81 -8.58
CA ASP A 41 -0.93 13.08 -9.49
C ASP A 41 -1.63 11.78 -9.94
N ASP A 42 -0.87 10.69 -10.15
CA ASP A 42 -1.45 9.37 -10.44
C ASP A 42 -2.35 8.87 -9.29
N TYR A 43 -1.92 9.04 -8.02
CA TYR A 43 -2.75 8.67 -6.87
C TYR A 43 -4.03 9.50 -6.79
N VAL A 44 -3.91 10.80 -7.00
CA VAL A 44 -5.04 11.75 -7.00
C VAL A 44 -6.05 11.41 -8.09
N GLU A 45 -5.60 11.18 -9.32
CA GLU A 45 -6.46 10.83 -10.44
C GLU A 45 -7.21 9.52 -10.21
N VAL A 46 -6.51 8.48 -9.73
CA VAL A 46 -7.15 7.19 -9.42
C VAL A 46 -8.17 7.35 -8.29
N ALA A 47 -7.83 8.08 -7.21
CA ALA A 47 -8.73 8.29 -6.09
C ALA A 47 -9.99 9.07 -6.51
N ARG A 48 -9.83 10.15 -7.28
CA ARG A 48 -10.93 10.97 -7.81
C ARG A 48 -11.90 10.12 -8.65
N ARG A 49 -11.38 9.32 -9.56
CA ARG A 49 -12.21 8.46 -10.44
C ARG A 49 -12.93 7.36 -9.66
N LEU A 50 -12.32 6.82 -8.62
CA LEU A 50 -12.98 5.84 -7.74
C LEU A 50 -14.02 6.51 -6.83
N ASP A 51 -13.83 7.77 -6.45
CA ASP A 51 -14.85 8.53 -5.71
C ASP A 51 -16.08 8.84 -6.57
N GLU A 52 -15.90 9.12 -7.85
CA GLU A 52 -16.99 9.29 -8.83
C GLU A 52 -17.80 8.00 -9.01
N GLU A 53 -17.13 6.84 -8.93
CA GLU A 53 -17.70 5.49 -9.10
C GLU A 53 -17.85 4.72 -7.77
N ARG A 54 -18.02 5.44 -6.69
CA ARG A 54 -17.90 4.97 -5.29
C ARG A 54 -18.86 3.87 -4.86
N GLU A 55 -19.94 3.62 -5.62
CA GLU A 55 -20.90 2.56 -5.28
C GLU A 55 -20.22 1.19 -5.17
N GLY A 56 -20.42 0.52 -4.04
CA GLY A 56 -19.81 -0.78 -3.74
C GLY A 56 -18.35 -0.71 -3.24
N ILE A 57 -17.76 0.50 -3.09
CA ILE A 57 -16.42 0.69 -2.54
C ILE A 57 -16.54 1.13 -1.08
N ALA A 58 -16.02 0.33 -0.16
CA ALA A 58 -16.05 0.62 1.26
C ALA A 58 -14.88 1.53 1.72
N ALA A 59 -13.71 1.40 1.09
CA ALA A 59 -12.54 2.24 1.37
C ALA A 59 -11.51 2.18 0.23
N LEU A 60 -10.61 3.17 0.18
CA LEU A 60 -9.41 3.14 -0.65
C LEU A 60 -8.19 2.79 0.21
N GLU A 61 -7.41 1.80 -0.19
CA GLU A 61 -6.13 1.49 0.42
C GLU A 61 -5.00 2.13 -0.38
N VAL A 62 -4.43 3.21 0.16
CA VAL A 62 -3.35 3.98 -0.46
C VAL A 62 -2.02 3.23 -0.24
N ASN A 63 -1.51 2.60 -1.26
CA ASN A 63 -0.31 1.78 -1.19
C ASN A 63 0.96 2.60 -1.42
N ILE A 64 1.48 3.23 -0.37
CA ILE A 64 2.78 3.93 -0.39
C ILE A 64 3.96 3.00 -0.10
N SER A 65 3.71 1.74 0.20
CA SER A 65 4.71 0.80 0.71
C SER A 65 5.57 0.11 -0.36
N CYS A 66 5.33 0.38 -1.64
CA CYS A 66 6.08 -0.26 -2.72
C CYS A 66 7.47 0.35 -2.87
N PRO A 67 8.55 -0.43 -2.68
CA PRO A 67 9.92 0.09 -2.75
C PRO A 67 10.37 0.47 -4.17
N ASN A 68 9.62 0.03 -5.17
CA ASN A 68 9.93 0.27 -6.59
C ASN A 68 9.30 1.55 -7.13
N ILE A 69 8.43 2.20 -6.37
CA ILE A 69 7.76 3.44 -6.75
C ILE A 69 8.48 4.60 -6.08
N LYS A 70 9.05 5.48 -6.88
CA LYS A 70 9.83 6.64 -6.43
C LYS A 70 9.50 7.86 -7.27
N GLU A 71 9.28 8.98 -6.61
CA GLU A 71 9.25 10.30 -7.24
C GLU A 71 10.57 11.01 -6.93
N GLY A 72 11.29 11.48 -7.96
CA GLY A 72 12.60 12.11 -7.77
C GLY A 72 13.66 11.22 -7.08
N GLY A 73 13.51 9.88 -7.15
CA GLY A 73 14.40 8.92 -6.50
C GLY A 73 14.03 8.57 -5.06
N ILE A 74 13.01 9.20 -4.48
CA ILE A 74 12.56 9.00 -3.10
C ILE A 74 11.32 8.08 -3.08
N ALA A 75 11.36 7.02 -2.28
CA ALA A 75 10.22 6.12 -2.12
C ALA A 75 9.20 6.73 -1.14
N PHE A 76 7.93 6.78 -1.53
CA PHE A 76 6.85 7.38 -0.74
C PHE A 76 6.74 6.83 0.68
N GLY A 77 6.84 5.53 0.87
CA GLY A 77 6.67 4.89 2.18
C GLY A 77 7.91 4.86 3.09
N THR A 78 9.01 5.48 2.68
CA THR A 78 10.26 5.56 3.47
C THR A 78 10.73 6.98 3.75
N ASN A 79 9.93 7.97 3.34
CA ASN A 79 10.15 9.38 3.60
C ASN A 79 8.85 10.00 4.13
N LEU A 80 8.90 10.64 5.29
CA LEU A 80 7.71 11.19 5.97
C LEU A 80 7.05 12.31 5.17
N GLU A 81 7.83 13.22 4.60
CA GLU A 81 7.31 14.34 3.80
C GLU A 81 6.55 13.83 2.56
N MET A 82 7.09 12.81 1.89
CA MET A 82 6.43 12.21 0.74
C MET A 82 5.18 11.42 1.13
N ALA A 83 5.20 10.73 2.28
CA ALA A 83 4.04 10.04 2.81
C ALA A 83 2.90 11.02 3.14
N ASP A 84 3.20 12.10 3.87
CA ASP A 84 2.25 13.19 4.16
C ASP A 84 1.66 13.78 2.88
N ARG A 85 2.52 14.16 1.94
CA ARG A 85 2.11 14.79 0.68
C ARG A 85 1.14 13.92 -0.13
N VAL A 86 1.43 12.62 -0.27
CA VAL A 86 0.55 11.70 -1.01
C VAL A 86 -0.79 11.55 -0.32
N VAL A 87 -0.79 11.29 1.01
CA VAL A 87 -2.02 11.03 1.74
C VAL A 87 -2.92 12.28 1.78
N ARG A 88 -2.36 13.48 1.99
CA ARG A 88 -3.13 14.74 1.90
C ARG A 88 -3.73 14.94 0.52
N ALA A 89 -2.95 14.76 -0.54
CA ALA A 89 -3.44 14.94 -1.90
C ALA A 89 -4.57 13.96 -2.24
N VAL A 90 -4.45 12.70 -1.81
CA VAL A 90 -5.52 11.70 -1.96
C VAL A 90 -6.74 12.06 -1.12
N ARG A 91 -6.55 12.54 0.13
CA ARG A 91 -7.66 12.97 1.00
C ARG A 91 -8.47 14.11 0.39
N GLU A 92 -7.81 15.06 -0.27
CA GLU A 92 -8.47 16.16 -0.96
C GLU A 92 -9.25 15.70 -2.20
N ALA A 93 -8.86 14.57 -2.80
CA ALA A 93 -9.47 14.05 -4.03
C ALA A 93 -10.66 13.11 -3.80
N THR A 94 -10.92 12.64 -2.57
CA THR A 94 -11.98 11.67 -2.28
C THR A 94 -12.61 11.90 -0.91
N THR A 95 -13.86 11.51 -0.74
CA THR A 95 -14.55 11.45 0.55
C THR A 95 -14.69 10.01 1.07
N LEU A 96 -14.24 9.00 0.32
CA LEU A 96 -14.21 7.61 0.76
C LEU A 96 -13.26 7.44 1.96
N PRO A 97 -13.51 6.50 2.86
CA PRO A 97 -12.57 6.15 3.91
C PRO A 97 -11.20 5.77 3.33
N LEU A 98 -10.13 6.29 3.95
CA LEU A 98 -8.76 6.03 3.53
C LEU A 98 -8.04 5.08 4.50
N ILE A 99 -7.41 4.06 3.95
CA ILE A 99 -6.49 3.15 4.62
C ILE A 99 -5.10 3.42 4.03
N THR A 100 -4.12 3.84 4.82
CA THR A 100 -2.76 3.95 4.29
C THR A 100 -1.95 2.70 4.61
N LYS A 101 -1.44 2.04 3.56
CA LYS A 101 -0.61 0.83 3.71
C LYS A 101 0.86 1.19 3.90
N LEU A 102 1.37 0.93 5.12
CA LEU A 102 2.71 1.28 5.54
C LEU A 102 3.77 0.28 5.12
N SER A 103 5.00 0.77 4.92
CA SER A 103 6.18 -0.04 4.60
C SER A 103 6.84 -0.57 5.87
N PRO A 104 7.33 -1.82 5.88
CA PRO A 104 8.17 -2.32 6.97
C PRO A 104 9.63 -1.84 6.89
N ASN A 105 10.00 -1.18 5.80
CA ASN A 105 11.39 -0.82 5.50
C ASN A 105 11.75 0.56 6.07
N VAL A 106 11.32 0.80 7.30
CA VAL A 106 11.54 2.01 8.08
C VAL A 106 11.98 1.65 9.50
N THR A 107 12.74 2.54 10.13
CA THR A 107 13.23 2.29 11.48
C THR A 107 12.13 2.51 12.53
N ARG A 108 11.25 3.49 12.31
CA ARG A 108 10.23 3.94 13.27
C ARG A 108 8.87 4.00 12.60
N VAL A 109 8.18 2.87 12.53
CA VAL A 109 6.87 2.78 11.88
C VAL A 109 5.80 3.65 12.58
N GLY A 110 5.92 3.87 13.89
CA GLY A 110 5.01 4.74 14.65
C GLY A 110 5.00 6.19 14.15
N GLU A 111 6.16 6.74 13.75
CA GLU A 111 6.24 8.09 13.17
C GLU A 111 5.50 8.16 11.82
N PHE A 112 5.60 7.12 11.00
CA PHE A 112 4.84 7.03 9.75
C PHE A 112 3.34 6.87 10.00
N ALA A 113 2.95 6.05 10.98
CA ALA A 113 1.55 5.89 11.38
C ALA A 113 0.93 7.24 11.78
N GLN A 114 1.60 7.98 12.65
CA GLN A 114 1.17 9.31 13.09
C GLN A 114 1.08 10.28 11.90
N CYS A 115 2.12 10.36 11.09
CA CYS A 115 2.20 11.24 9.92
C CYS A 115 1.02 11.03 8.96
N VAL A 116 0.71 9.78 8.59
CA VAL A 116 -0.37 9.51 7.63
C VAL A 116 -1.77 9.71 8.23
N VAL A 117 -1.95 9.51 9.53
CA VAL A 117 -3.21 9.82 10.22
C VAL A 117 -3.43 11.34 10.28
N GLU A 118 -2.41 12.12 10.63
CA GLU A 118 -2.45 13.58 10.60
C GLU A 118 -2.67 14.14 9.18
N ALA A 119 -2.23 13.40 8.17
CA ALA A 119 -2.48 13.71 6.75
C ALA A 119 -3.89 13.39 6.26
N GLY A 120 -4.71 12.70 7.07
CA GLY A 120 -6.12 12.41 6.78
C GLY A 120 -6.45 10.95 6.48
N SER A 121 -5.59 10.01 6.85
CA SER A 121 -5.90 8.58 6.78
C SER A 121 -6.82 8.18 7.94
N ASP A 122 -7.94 7.50 7.64
CA ASP A 122 -8.90 7.04 8.65
C ASP A 122 -8.47 5.74 9.32
N MET A 123 -7.65 4.95 8.65
CA MET A 123 -7.14 3.65 9.08
C MET A 123 -5.74 3.43 8.52
N ILE A 124 -5.00 2.48 9.08
CA ILE A 124 -3.71 2.05 8.51
C ILE A 124 -3.70 0.54 8.31
N SER A 125 -2.93 0.07 7.33
CA SER A 125 -2.63 -1.35 7.14
C SER A 125 -1.13 -1.58 7.11
N LEU A 126 -0.68 -2.72 7.62
CA LEU A 126 0.73 -3.12 7.58
C LEU A 126 0.88 -4.64 7.73
N ILE A 127 1.89 -5.24 7.15
CA ILE A 127 3.06 -4.65 6.52
C ILE A 127 3.21 -5.17 5.08
N ASN A 128 3.99 -4.48 4.26
CA ASN A 128 4.49 -5.02 3.00
C ASN A 128 5.67 -5.98 3.26
N THR A 129 6.30 -6.46 2.20
CA THR A 129 7.43 -7.38 2.24
C THR A 129 8.74 -6.71 2.68
N ILE A 130 9.66 -7.50 3.21
CA ILE A 130 11.01 -7.08 3.59
C ILE A 130 11.97 -7.48 2.46
N PRO A 131 12.86 -6.58 1.98
CA PRO A 131 13.88 -6.94 1.00
C PRO A 131 14.77 -8.07 1.50
N ALA A 132 14.91 -9.11 0.69
CA ALA A 132 15.70 -10.28 1.01
C ALA A 132 16.31 -10.92 -0.24
N MET A 133 17.24 -11.82 -0.04
CA MET A 133 17.90 -12.61 -1.06
C MET A 133 17.96 -14.09 -0.63
N ALA A 134 17.81 -15.00 -1.58
CA ALA A 134 18.06 -16.41 -1.38
C ALA A 134 19.03 -16.92 -2.44
N ILE A 135 20.02 -17.70 -1.99
CA ILE A 135 21.02 -18.32 -2.84
C ILE A 135 20.80 -19.82 -2.83
N ASP A 136 20.81 -20.42 -4.00
CA ASP A 136 20.91 -21.85 -4.16
C ASP A 136 22.36 -22.27 -3.94
N ILE A 137 22.62 -23.10 -2.92
CA ILE A 137 23.98 -23.46 -2.50
C ILE A 137 24.68 -24.41 -3.48
N GLU A 138 23.93 -25.21 -4.21
CA GLU A 138 24.46 -26.15 -5.20
C GLU A 138 24.90 -25.42 -6.47
N THR A 139 24.02 -24.57 -6.99
CA THR A 139 24.29 -23.81 -8.22
C THR A 139 25.04 -22.51 -7.98
N ARG A 140 25.11 -22.04 -6.72
CA ARG A 140 25.70 -20.76 -6.28
C ARG A 140 25.09 -19.55 -6.98
N LYS A 141 23.80 -19.65 -7.33
CA LYS A 141 23.04 -18.59 -8.03
C LYS A 141 21.87 -18.08 -7.17
N PRO A 142 21.42 -16.83 -7.39
CA PRO A 142 20.19 -16.35 -6.78
C PRO A 142 19.01 -17.25 -7.19
N ARG A 143 18.07 -17.50 -6.24
CA ARG A 143 16.88 -18.30 -6.50
C ARG A 143 15.83 -17.60 -7.36
N ILE A 144 15.90 -16.26 -7.47
CA ILE A 144 15.03 -15.48 -8.35
C ILE A 144 15.88 -14.65 -9.30
N ALA A 145 15.38 -14.44 -10.51
CA ALA A 145 16.10 -13.72 -11.57
C ALA A 145 16.49 -12.28 -11.19
N ASN A 146 15.65 -11.61 -10.38
CA ASN A 146 15.90 -10.26 -9.90
C ASN A 146 16.97 -10.17 -8.79
N VAL A 147 17.63 -11.28 -8.43
CA VAL A 147 18.64 -11.40 -7.37
C VAL A 147 18.03 -11.19 -5.98
N THR A 148 17.40 -10.03 -5.73
CA THR A 148 16.67 -9.68 -4.52
C THR A 148 15.17 -9.61 -4.77
N GLY A 149 14.37 -9.82 -3.73
CA GLY A 149 12.91 -9.71 -3.78
C GLY A 149 12.30 -9.48 -2.40
N GLY A 150 10.97 -9.42 -2.34
CA GLY A 150 10.23 -9.26 -1.11
C GLY A 150 10.08 -10.60 -0.37
N LEU A 151 10.48 -10.63 0.89
CA LEU A 151 10.22 -11.74 1.81
C LEU A 151 8.88 -11.53 2.50
N SER A 152 8.02 -12.55 2.46
CA SER A 152 6.73 -12.60 3.14
C SER A 152 6.54 -13.96 3.83
N GLY A 153 5.37 -14.16 4.44
CA GLY A 153 4.98 -15.41 5.07
C GLY A 153 5.45 -15.55 6.52
N PRO A 154 5.41 -16.75 7.11
CA PRO A 154 5.63 -16.98 8.54
C PRO A 154 6.94 -16.43 9.09
N ALA A 155 7.99 -16.37 8.28
CA ALA A 155 9.31 -15.89 8.69
C ALA A 155 9.31 -14.42 9.16
N ILE A 156 8.44 -13.58 8.62
CA ILE A 156 8.36 -12.15 9.01
C ILE A 156 7.28 -11.86 10.05
N LYS A 157 6.50 -12.86 10.50
CA LYS A 157 5.41 -12.67 11.46
C LYS A 157 5.86 -11.94 12.75
N PRO A 158 6.99 -12.28 13.40
CA PRO A 158 7.44 -11.55 14.59
C PRO A 158 7.72 -10.07 14.32
N ILE A 159 8.23 -9.74 13.13
CA ILE A 159 8.50 -8.37 12.71
C ILE A 159 7.19 -7.62 12.49
N ALA A 160 6.22 -8.24 11.81
CA ALA A 160 4.89 -7.66 11.59
C ALA A 160 4.18 -7.35 12.91
N ILE A 161 4.18 -8.29 13.88
CA ILE A 161 3.58 -8.10 15.19
C ILE A 161 4.23 -6.94 15.94
N ARG A 162 5.56 -6.83 15.94
CA ARG A 162 6.27 -5.70 16.55
C ARG A 162 5.83 -4.37 15.91
N MET A 163 5.77 -4.30 14.59
CA MET A 163 5.39 -3.08 13.88
C MET A 163 3.94 -2.68 14.14
N VAL A 164 3.02 -3.64 14.20
CA VAL A 164 1.62 -3.39 14.60
C VAL A 164 1.55 -2.83 16.03
N HIS A 165 2.33 -3.40 16.96
CA HIS A 165 2.41 -2.90 18.33
C HIS A 165 2.93 -1.46 18.38
N GLU A 166 4.03 -1.14 17.70
CA GLU A 166 4.60 0.20 17.63
C GLU A 166 3.64 1.21 16.99
N ALA A 167 2.98 0.84 15.90
CA ALA A 167 1.96 1.68 15.26
C ALA A 167 0.79 1.96 16.22
N ARG A 168 0.29 0.92 16.93
CA ARG A 168 -0.80 1.07 17.90
C ARG A 168 -0.44 1.98 19.08
N GLN A 169 0.83 2.04 19.47
CA GLN A 169 1.28 2.98 20.51
C GLN A 169 1.28 4.45 20.03
N ALA A 170 1.34 4.67 18.72
CA ALA A 170 1.43 6.00 18.12
C ALA A 170 0.07 6.56 17.68
N VAL A 171 -0.92 5.72 17.36
CA VAL A 171 -2.23 6.13 16.84
C VAL A 171 -3.38 5.30 17.40
N ASP A 172 -4.58 5.91 17.43
CA ASP A 172 -5.81 5.27 17.92
C ASP A 172 -6.75 4.80 16.80
N VAL A 173 -6.42 5.05 15.53
CA VAL A 173 -7.23 4.59 14.39
C VAL A 173 -7.21 3.06 14.24
N PRO A 174 -8.19 2.46 13.55
CA PRO A 174 -8.16 1.04 13.22
C PRO A 174 -6.89 0.63 12.47
N ILE A 175 -6.37 -0.56 12.78
CA ILE A 175 -5.19 -1.16 12.13
C ILE A 175 -5.61 -2.51 11.54
N ILE A 176 -5.30 -2.71 10.26
CA ILE A 176 -5.61 -3.90 9.47
C ILE A 176 -4.34 -4.70 9.18
#